data_f830d1464dfb8cfda9b8b31548a54d06
#
_entry.id   f830d1464dfb8cfda9b8b31548a54d06
#
_cell.length_a   1.000
_cell.length_b   1.000
_cell.length_c   1.000
_cell.angle_alpha   90.00
_cell.angle_beta   90.00
_cell.angle_gamma   90.00
#
_symmetry.space_group_name_H-M   'P 1'
#
loop_
_entity.id
_entity.type
_entity.pdbx_description
1 polymer ?
#
loop_
_entity_poly.entity_id
_entity_poly.type
_entity_poly.pdbx_seq_one_letter_code
_entity_poly.pdbx_strand_id
1 'polypeptide(L)'
;MSIATFRGGVHPYEGKDLSKDLPIKTVQPKKELVFPMGQHIGAPATPIVAKGDKVLVGQKIGEASGFISANICSSVSGTVKAVEPRMLLNGSQATCVVIENDGEYAAIEGLGEDRDYTKLSADEIRDIVKEAGVVGMGGAGFPTNVKLAPKEPDKIDYILVNGAECEPYLTSDYRQMLERSEEIVGGLKVILHIFDKAKGLICIEDNKPEAIAKMQEAVKDEDRIEVKVLKTKYPQGGERTLISAATGRKIYSAKLPADAGCIVDNVSTVIAIYRAVCKQTPLITRVVTLTGEAFNTPINVDVRIGCSHAELVEEGDGFKEEPKKIISGG
;
A
#
# COMPACT_ATOMS: atom_id res chain seq x y z
N MET A 1 -23.56 0.32 -21.68
CA MET A 1 -23.10 1.54 -20.97
C MET A 1 -21.70 1.88 -21.44
N SER A 2 -21.34 3.16 -21.62
CA SER A 2 -19.95 3.52 -21.96
C SER A 2 -19.06 3.31 -20.73
N ILE A 3 -17.86 2.72 -20.95
CA ILE A 3 -16.86 2.52 -19.90
C ILE A 3 -16.40 3.90 -19.37
N ALA A 4 -16.32 4.06 -18.06
CA ALA A 4 -15.96 5.31 -17.42
C ALA A 4 -14.50 5.70 -17.72
N THR A 5 -14.25 6.99 -17.98
CA THR A 5 -12.93 7.47 -18.40
C THR A 5 -12.78 8.99 -18.20
N PHE A 6 -11.56 9.49 -18.21
CA PHE A 6 -11.26 10.93 -18.26
C PHE A 6 -10.90 11.38 -19.68
N ARG A 7 -10.87 12.68 -19.94
CA ARG A 7 -10.48 13.26 -21.24
C ARG A 7 -8.96 13.33 -21.36
N GLY A 8 -8.39 12.83 -22.47
CA GLY A 8 -6.94 12.77 -22.71
C GLY A 8 -6.33 11.44 -22.24
N GLY A 9 -5.05 11.46 -21.91
CA GLY A 9 -4.25 10.28 -21.57
C GLY A 9 -3.55 9.68 -22.78
N VAL A 10 -2.70 8.69 -22.52
CA VAL A 10 -1.89 7.96 -23.51
C VAL A 10 -2.04 6.46 -23.29
N HIS A 11 -1.60 5.65 -24.26
CA HIS A 11 -1.61 4.19 -24.20
C HIS A 11 -0.16 3.68 -24.33
N PRO A 12 0.60 3.62 -23.23
CA PRO A 12 1.95 3.08 -23.23
C PRO A 12 1.93 1.55 -23.46
N TYR A 13 3.09 0.99 -23.76
CA TYR A 13 3.27 -0.47 -23.71
C TYR A 13 3.06 -0.94 -22.26
N GLU A 14 2.20 -1.93 -22.06
CA GLU A 14 1.78 -2.30 -20.70
C GLU A 14 2.79 -3.19 -19.96
N GLY A 15 3.42 -4.15 -20.65
CA GLY A 15 4.43 -5.06 -20.09
C GLY A 15 3.94 -5.98 -18.95
N LYS A 16 2.63 -6.06 -18.72
CA LYS A 16 2.04 -6.79 -17.59
C LYS A 16 2.07 -8.30 -17.75
N ASP A 17 2.15 -8.79 -18.98
CA ASP A 17 2.19 -10.23 -19.28
C ASP A 17 3.42 -10.94 -18.70
N LEU A 18 4.47 -10.18 -18.33
CA LEU A 18 5.68 -10.74 -17.75
C LEU A 18 5.45 -11.34 -16.35
N SER A 19 4.56 -10.76 -15.53
CA SER A 19 4.44 -11.12 -14.10
C SER A 19 3.02 -11.35 -13.61
N LYS A 20 1.99 -11.12 -14.45
CA LYS A 20 0.58 -11.14 -14.00
C LYS A 20 0.07 -12.53 -13.64
N ASP A 21 0.60 -13.60 -14.25
CA ASP A 21 0.00 -14.94 -14.17
C ASP A 21 0.48 -15.76 -12.96
N LEU A 22 1.63 -15.40 -12.38
CA LEU A 22 2.17 -16.10 -11.21
C LEU A 22 1.54 -15.56 -9.91
N PRO A 23 1.20 -16.47 -8.96
CA PRO A 23 0.70 -16.05 -7.65
C PRO A 23 1.77 -15.27 -6.87
N ILE A 24 1.30 -14.50 -5.88
CA ILE A 24 2.20 -13.76 -4.99
C ILE A 24 3.03 -14.75 -4.17
N LYS A 25 4.37 -14.63 -4.26
CA LYS A 25 5.31 -15.42 -3.48
C LYS A 25 5.66 -14.68 -2.19
N THR A 26 5.49 -15.31 -1.03
CA THR A 26 5.97 -14.76 0.24
C THR A 26 7.48 -14.97 0.36
N VAL A 27 8.19 -13.89 0.69
CA VAL A 27 9.65 -13.89 0.84
C VAL A 27 10.03 -13.69 2.29
N GLN A 28 10.93 -14.55 2.77
CA GLN A 28 11.54 -14.39 4.09
C GLN A 28 12.90 -13.69 3.94
N PRO A 29 13.13 -12.57 4.63
CA PRO A 29 14.39 -11.85 4.56
C PRO A 29 15.53 -12.65 5.18
N LYS A 30 16.76 -12.39 4.71
CA LYS A 30 17.97 -13.04 5.22
C LYS A 30 18.38 -12.46 6.59
N LYS A 31 19.57 -11.89 6.68
CA LYS A 31 20.17 -11.56 7.99
C LYS A 31 19.96 -10.13 8.45
N GLU A 32 20.01 -9.15 7.59
CA GLU A 32 19.99 -7.73 7.97
C GLU A 32 18.86 -7.01 7.26
N LEU A 33 18.04 -6.29 8.02
CA LEU A 33 17.02 -5.39 7.49
C LEU A 33 17.35 -3.95 7.86
N VAL A 34 17.08 -3.05 6.90
CA VAL A 34 17.33 -1.61 7.05
C VAL A 34 16.02 -0.86 6.98
N PHE A 35 15.70 -0.14 8.06
CA PHE A 35 14.47 0.63 8.17
C PHE A 35 14.77 2.13 8.13
N PRO A 36 14.66 2.79 6.95
CA PRO A 36 14.78 4.24 6.89
C PRO A 36 13.68 4.90 7.72
N MET A 37 14.00 5.94 8.46
CA MET A 37 13.01 6.68 9.24
C MET A 37 12.13 7.60 8.36
N GLY A 38 12.53 7.83 7.12
CA GLY A 38 11.79 8.60 6.11
C GLY A 38 11.18 7.71 5.02
N GLN A 39 10.28 6.79 5.37
CA GLN A 39 9.56 5.93 4.41
C GLN A 39 8.28 6.59 3.84
N HIS A 40 8.02 7.84 4.16
CA HIS A 40 6.82 8.60 3.84
C HIS A 40 7.16 10.08 3.58
N ILE A 41 6.26 10.83 3.02
CA ILE A 41 6.43 12.29 2.90
C ILE A 41 6.24 12.97 4.26
N GLY A 42 6.78 14.17 4.39
CA GLY A 42 6.73 14.97 5.61
C GLY A 42 7.96 14.76 6.50
N ALA A 43 7.80 14.94 7.80
CA ALA A 43 8.89 14.78 8.75
C ALA A 43 9.25 13.30 8.94
N PRO A 44 10.53 12.90 8.88
CA PRO A 44 10.92 11.53 9.16
C PRO A 44 10.57 11.15 10.60
N ALA A 45 10.31 9.86 10.84
CA ALA A 45 10.12 9.34 12.20
C ALA A 45 11.39 9.50 13.06
N THR A 46 11.23 9.57 14.35
CA THR A 46 12.34 9.56 15.31
C THR A 46 12.59 8.13 15.78
N PRO A 47 13.81 7.57 15.68
CA PRO A 47 14.11 6.27 16.26
C PRO A 47 13.83 6.26 17.77
N ILE A 48 13.16 5.22 18.26
CA ILE A 48 12.87 5.02 19.70
C ILE A 48 13.56 3.79 20.27
N VAL A 49 14.47 3.19 19.48
CA VAL A 49 15.31 2.06 19.86
C VAL A 49 16.78 2.41 19.68
N ALA A 50 17.66 1.71 20.38
CA ALA A 50 19.09 1.91 20.37
C ALA A 50 19.84 0.60 20.03
N LYS A 51 21.12 0.72 19.65
CA LYS A 51 21.99 -0.45 19.42
C LYS A 51 22.00 -1.40 20.61
N GLY A 52 21.74 -2.65 20.37
CA GLY A 52 21.68 -3.74 21.37
C GLY A 52 20.27 -4.06 21.83
N ASP A 53 19.27 -3.23 21.56
CA ASP A 53 17.87 -3.53 21.91
C ASP A 53 17.35 -4.74 21.17
N LYS A 54 16.56 -5.57 21.87
CA LYS A 54 15.77 -6.65 21.27
C LYS A 54 14.47 -6.08 20.77
N VAL A 55 14.06 -6.49 19.59
CA VAL A 55 12.78 -6.07 18.96
C VAL A 55 11.98 -7.28 18.49
N LEU A 56 10.67 -7.10 18.44
CA LEU A 56 9.69 -8.08 18.00
C LEU A 56 9.06 -7.69 16.68
N VAL A 57 8.51 -8.65 15.96
CA VAL A 57 7.65 -8.39 14.78
C VAL A 57 6.46 -7.53 15.21
N GLY A 58 6.21 -6.43 14.50
CA GLY A 58 5.14 -5.48 14.80
C GLY A 58 5.49 -4.41 15.83
N GLN A 59 6.62 -4.51 16.52
CA GLN A 59 7.05 -3.51 17.50
C GLN A 59 7.39 -2.17 16.80
N LYS A 60 6.89 -1.07 17.36
CA LYS A 60 7.25 0.29 16.91
C LYS A 60 8.73 0.54 17.22
N ILE A 61 9.49 0.94 16.20
CA ILE A 61 10.93 1.25 16.27
C ILE A 61 11.23 2.68 15.88
N GLY A 62 10.29 3.38 15.26
CA GLY A 62 10.33 4.80 14.94
C GLY A 62 8.99 5.45 15.22
N GLU A 63 9.01 6.60 15.89
CA GLU A 63 7.81 7.36 16.25
C GLU A 63 7.64 8.58 15.35
N ALA A 64 6.40 8.79 14.89
CA ALA A 64 6.03 9.95 14.08
C ALA A 64 6.40 11.27 14.79
N SER A 65 7.11 12.16 14.10
CA SER A 65 7.67 13.39 14.70
C SER A 65 6.89 14.66 14.35
N GLY A 66 5.74 14.56 13.67
CA GLY A 66 4.94 15.71 13.26
C GLY A 66 3.55 15.35 12.74
N PHE A 67 2.80 16.36 12.29
CA PHE A 67 1.44 16.15 11.75
C PHE A 67 1.45 15.28 10.48
N ILE A 68 2.38 15.57 9.55
CA ILE A 68 2.64 14.72 8.39
C ILE A 68 3.88 13.90 8.71
N SER A 69 3.68 12.76 9.33
CA SER A 69 4.69 11.78 9.71
C SER A 69 3.97 10.46 10.04
N ALA A 70 4.66 9.33 10.00
CA ALA A 70 4.12 8.02 10.33
C ALA A 70 5.09 7.22 11.19
N ASN A 71 4.54 6.34 12.03
CA ASN A 71 5.32 5.38 12.80
C ASN A 71 5.99 4.35 11.88
N ILE A 72 7.10 3.80 12.32
CA ILE A 72 7.81 2.70 11.65
C ILE A 72 7.80 1.50 12.59
N CYS A 73 7.33 0.37 12.10
CA CYS A 73 7.29 -0.89 12.86
C CYS A 73 8.30 -1.89 12.31
N SER A 74 8.89 -2.70 13.19
CA SER A 74 9.78 -3.78 12.79
C SER A 74 9.00 -4.89 12.10
N SER A 75 9.50 -5.34 10.97
CA SER A 75 8.94 -6.48 10.23
C SER A 75 9.53 -7.83 10.66
N VAL A 76 10.54 -7.82 11.50
CA VAL A 76 11.25 -9.01 12.01
C VAL A 76 11.46 -8.92 13.51
N SER A 77 11.73 -10.06 14.17
CA SER A 77 12.36 -10.09 15.48
C SER A 77 13.87 -10.10 15.33
N GLY A 78 14.58 -9.65 16.37
CA GLY A 78 16.03 -9.65 16.35
C GLY A 78 16.67 -8.60 17.25
N THR A 79 17.89 -8.17 16.90
CA THR A 79 18.65 -7.20 17.66
C THR A 79 18.96 -5.97 16.82
N VAL A 80 18.76 -4.80 17.37
CA VAL A 80 19.17 -3.53 16.73
C VAL A 80 20.69 -3.51 16.65
N LYS A 81 21.23 -3.62 15.45
CA LYS A 81 22.67 -3.61 15.17
C LYS A 81 23.24 -2.20 15.20
N ALA A 82 22.47 -1.24 14.65
CA ALA A 82 22.88 0.16 14.58
C ALA A 82 21.66 1.09 14.39
N VAL A 83 21.82 2.34 14.81
CA VAL A 83 20.99 3.47 14.37
C VAL A 83 21.97 4.47 13.76
N GLU A 84 21.96 4.58 12.42
CA GLU A 84 22.97 5.31 11.68
C GLU A 84 22.48 5.85 10.35
N PRO A 85 23.13 6.85 9.75
CA PRO A 85 22.84 7.28 8.39
C PRO A 85 23.19 6.18 7.38
N ARG A 86 22.27 5.88 6.46
CA ARG A 86 22.48 5.00 5.29
C ARG A 86 22.11 5.71 4.01
N MET A 87 22.78 5.36 2.92
CA MET A 87 22.43 5.86 1.60
C MET A 87 21.16 5.16 1.10
N LEU A 88 20.20 5.96 0.64
CA LEU A 88 18.97 5.47 0.02
C LEU A 88 19.14 5.37 -1.50
N LEU A 89 18.19 4.70 -2.17
CA LEU A 89 18.21 4.51 -3.62
C LEU A 89 18.21 5.81 -4.43
N ASN A 90 17.63 6.88 -3.90
CA ASN A 90 17.64 8.19 -4.52
C ASN A 90 18.96 8.97 -4.34
N GLY A 91 20.00 8.34 -3.73
CA GLY A 91 21.29 8.93 -3.44
C GLY A 91 21.33 9.87 -2.22
N SER A 92 20.21 10.06 -1.51
CA SER A 92 20.19 10.81 -0.25
C SER A 92 20.63 9.94 0.93
N GLN A 93 21.04 10.57 2.02
CA GLN A 93 21.26 9.88 3.31
C GLN A 93 20.05 10.09 4.23
N ALA A 94 19.66 9.03 4.94
CA ALA A 94 18.64 9.10 5.98
C ALA A 94 19.06 8.27 7.19
N THR A 95 18.63 8.68 8.38
CA THR A 95 18.74 7.86 9.58
C THR A 95 17.96 6.57 9.40
N CYS A 96 18.62 5.44 9.63
CA CYS A 96 18.05 4.10 9.53
C CYS A 96 18.24 3.34 10.83
N VAL A 97 17.25 2.56 11.22
CA VAL A 97 17.40 1.48 12.20
C VAL A 97 17.77 0.23 11.43
N VAL A 98 18.88 -0.39 11.82
CA VAL A 98 19.39 -1.63 11.21
C VAL A 98 19.18 -2.76 12.20
N ILE A 99 18.46 -3.80 11.79
CA ILE A 99 18.13 -4.95 12.65
C ILE A 99 18.77 -6.21 12.08
N GLU A 100 19.48 -6.94 12.94
CA GLU A 100 19.94 -8.29 12.66
C GLU A 100 18.80 -9.25 12.99
N ASN A 101 18.22 -9.84 11.95
CA ASN A 101 17.11 -10.79 12.03
C ASN A 101 17.58 -12.07 12.70
N ASP A 102 16.87 -12.52 13.73
CA ASP A 102 17.18 -13.78 14.45
C ASP A 102 16.54 -15.01 13.79
N GLY A 103 15.60 -14.80 12.84
CA GLY A 103 14.87 -15.86 12.16
C GLY A 103 13.75 -16.52 12.98
N GLU A 104 13.53 -16.09 14.23
CA GLU A 104 12.51 -16.63 15.12
C GLU A 104 11.12 -16.01 14.85
N TYR A 105 11.09 -14.78 14.34
CA TYR A 105 9.87 -14.01 14.07
C TYR A 105 8.93 -13.89 15.27
N ALA A 106 9.49 -13.85 16.49
CA ALA A 106 8.72 -13.58 17.70
C ALA A 106 7.98 -12.24 17.56
N ALA A 107 6.67 -12.23 17.84
CA ALA A 107 5.80 -11.11 17.56
C ALA A 107 5.32 -10.42 18.86
N ILE A 108 4.87 -9.16 18.72
CA ILE A 108 4.13 -8.49 19.79
C ILE A 108 2.84 -9.25 20.11
N GLU A 109 2.34 -9.08 21.32
CA GLU A 109 1.06 -9.66 21.75
C GLU A 109 -0.10 -9.18 20.85
N GLY A 110 -1.00 -10.10 20.50
CA GLY A 110 -2.17 -9.82 19.67
C GLY A 110 -1.92 -9.68 18.17
N LEU A 111 -0.67 -9.77 17.69
CA LEU A 111 -0.38 -9.67 16.26
C LEU A 111 -1.10 -10.79 15.47
N GLY A 112 -1.91 -10.40 14.49
CA GLY A 112 -2.69 -11.34 13.67
C GLY A 112 -4.05 -11.72 14.26
N GLU A 113 -4.33 -11.38 15.51
CA GLU A 113 -5.60 -11.70 16.16
C GLU A 113 -6.76 -10.85 15.61
N ASP A 114 -7.94 -11.47 15.57
CA ASP A 114 -9.15 -10.81 15.09
C ASP A 114 -9.62 -9.71 16.04
N ARG A 115 -10.01 -8.58 15.45
CA ARG A 115 -10.68 -7.48 16.15
C ARG A 115 -11.96 -7.09 15.42
N ASP A 116 -13.04 -6.97 16.17
CA ASP A 116 -14.32 -6.49 15.67
C ASP A 116 -14.32 -4.96 15.55
N TYR A 117 -14.10 -4.45 14.36
CA TYR A 117 -14.04 -3.02 14.06
C TYR A 117 -15.37 -2.30 14.25
N THR A 118 -16.51 -3.03 14.23
CA THR A 118 -17.84 -2.41 14.38
C THR A 118 -18.08 -1.84 15.75
N LYS A 119 -17.26 -2.23 16.73
CA LYS A 119 -17.29 -1.72 18.12
C LYS A 119 -16.40 -0.50 18.32
N LEU A 120 -15.62 -0.11 17.32
CA LEU A 120 -14.71 1.02 17.38
C LEU A 120 -15.37 2.29 16.85
N SER A 121 -15.07 3.41 17.48
CA SER A 121 -15.39 4.74 16.96
C SER A 121 -14.45 5.10 15.77
N ALA A 122 -14.86 6.10 15.00
CA ALA A 122 -14.05 6.62 13.90
C ALA A 122 -12.66 7.12 14.36
N ASP A 123 -12.57 7.72 15.55
CA ASP A 123 -11.30 8.20 16.10
C ASP A 123 -10.40 7.05 16.54
N GLU A 124 -10.94 6.03 17.20
CA GLU A 124 -10.19 4.83 17.55
C GLU A 124 -9.62 4.12 16.30
N ILE A 125 -10.38 4.04 15.21
CA ILE A 125 -9.88 3.48 13.95
C ILE A 125 -8.73 4.33 13.39
N ARG A 126 -8.85 5.67 13.38
CA ARG A 126 -7.78 6.57 12.94
C ARG A 126 -6.52 6.43 13.77
N ASP A 127 -6.67 6.29 15.09
CA ASP A 127 -5.55 6.08 16.01
C ASP A 127 -4.87 4.73 15.78
N ILE A 128 -5.62 3.66 15.56
CA ILE A 128 -5.06 2.33 15.21
C ILE A 128 -4.28 2.43 13.89
N VAL A 129 -4.83 3.06 12.85
CA VAL A 129 -4.17 3.26 11.56
C VAL A 129 -2.88 4.06 11.71
N LYS A 130 -2.87 5.09 12.59
CA LYS A 130 -1.69 5.89 12.93
C LYS A 130 -0.63 5.05 13.65
N GLU A 131 -1.03 4.35 14.72
CA GLU A 131 -0.10 3.51 15.50
C GLU A 131 0.49 2.37 14.68
N ALA A 132 -0.29 1.81 13.76
CA ALA A 132 0.17 0.80 12.81
C ALA A 132 1.10 1.33 11.70
N GLY A 133 1.34 2.64 11.63
CA GLY A 133 2.22 3.26 10.64
C GLY A 133 1.72 3.14 9.19
N VAL A 134 0.40 3.04 8.98
CA VAL A 134 -0.16 2.88 7.62
C VAL A 134 0.00 4.15 6.81
N VAL A 135 0.66 4.03 5.67
CA VAL A 135 0.87 5.11 4.69
C VAL A 135 0.35 4.70 3.32
N GLY A 136 0.11 5.69 2.47
CA GLY A 136 -0.33 5.45 1.09
C GLY A 136 0.72 4.72 0.28
N MET A 137 0.37 3.55 -0.28
CA MET A 137 1.30 2.66 -0.98
C MET A 137 1.25 2.78 -2.52
N GLY A 138 0.34 3.56 -3.06
CA GLY A 138 0.24 3.83 -4.50
C GLY A 138 0.85 5.17 -4.93
N GLY A 139 1.71 5.78 -4.10
CA GLY A 139 2.27 7.10 -4.40
C GLY A 139 3.32 7.55 -3.36
N ALA A 140 3.20 8.80 -2.89
CA ALA A 140 4.21 9.47 -2.08
C ALA A 140 4.29 9.03 -0.60
N GLY A 141 3.60 7.99 -0.17
CA GLY A 141 3.62 7.55 1.23
C GLY A 141 2.95 8.54 2.18
N PHE A 142 1.82 9.13 1.81
CA PHE A 142 1.08 10.05 2.67
C PHE A 142 0.48 9.31 3.88
N PRO A 143 0.62 9.81 5.13
CA PRO A 143 0.05 9.17 6.30
C PRO A 143 -1.46 8.98 6.20
N THR A 144 -1.91 7.73 6.25
CA THR A 144 -3.32 7.37 5.97
C THR A 144 -4.27 7.89 7.04
N ASN A 145 -3.87 7.90 8.31
CA ASN A 145 -4.67 8.48 9.40
C ASN A 145 -5.04 9.95 9.14
N VAL A 146 -4.13 10.74 8.54
CA VAL A 146 -4.39 12.14 8.18
C VAL A 146 -5.39 12.23 7.03
N LYS A 147 -5.27 11.35 6.04
CA LYS A 147 -6.22 11.26 4.92
C LYS A 147 -7.62 10.90 5.40
N LEU A 148 -7.74 10.01 6.39
CA LEU A 148 -9.01 9.59 6.99
C LEU A 148 -9.59 10.61 8.00
N ALA A 149 -8.93 11.76 8.20
CA ALA A 149 -9.37 12.86 9.06
C ALA A 149 -9.56 14.17 8.28
N PRO A 150 -10.43 14.22 7.25
CA PRO A 150 -10.69 15.45 6.50
C PRO A 150 -11.38 16.49 7.41
N LYS A 151 -11.20 17.78 7.06
CA LYS A 151 -11.82 18.89 7.84
C LYS A 151 -13.35 18.82 7.92
N GLU A 152 -13.98 18.27 6.88
CA GLU A 152 -15.44 18.18 6.75
C GLU A 152 -15.83 16.71 6.43
N PRO A 153 -15.78 15.81 7.41
CA PRO A 153 -16.03 14.37 7.19
C PRO A 153 -17.45 14.10 6.65
N ASP A 154 -18.43 14.88 7.06
CA ASP A 154 -19.82 14.77 6.59
C ASP A 154 -20.02 15.07 5.09
N LYS A 155 -19.04 15.68 4.44
CA LYS A 155 -19.05 16.00 3.00
C LYS A 155 -18.42 14.90 2.15
N ILE A 156 -17.89 13.83 2.75
CA ILE A 156 -17.33 12.71 2.01
C ILE A 156 -18.46 11.81 1.51
N ASP A 157 -18.62 11.76 0.19
CA ASP A 157 -19.65 10.96 -0.49
C ASP A 157 -19.09 9.68 -1.09
N TYR A 158 -17.78 9.65 -1.40
CA TYR A 158 -17.15 8.54 -2.09
C TYR A 158 -15.80 8.16 -1.48
N ILE A 159 -15.63 6.87 -1.25
CA ILE A 159 -14.34 6.25 -0.98
C ILE A 159 -13.94 5.46 -2.22
N LEU A 160 -12.86 5.88 -2.91
CA LEU A 160 -12.37 5.22 -4.11
C LEU A 160 -11.17 4.34 -3.76
N VAL A 161 -11.31 3.05 -4.02
CA VAL A 161 -10.18 2.11 -3.99
C VAL A 161 -9.55 2.12 -5.38
N ASN A 162 -8.33 2.59 -5.46
CA ASN A 162 -7.58 2.67 -6.69
C ASN A 162 -6.91 1.33 -7.01
N GLY A 163 -7.57 0.55 -7.85
CA GLY A 163 -7.08 -0.69 -8.45
C GLY A 163 -6.84 -0.52 -9.96
N ALA A 164 -6.73 0.72 -10.47
CA ALA A 164 -6.44 0.96 -11.88
C ALA A 164 -5.11 0.35 -12.31
N GLU A 165 -4.06 0.56 -11.50
CA GLU A 165 -2.71 0.05 -11.79
C GLU A 165 -2.28 0.35 -13.23
N CYS A 166 -2.40 1.65 -13.60
CA CYS A 166 -2.11 2.11 -14.96
C CYS A 166 -0.62 2.22 -15.29
N GLU A 167 0.26 2.14 -14.28
CA GLU A 167 1.70 2.17 -14.45
C GLU A 167 2.16 0.93 -15.22
N PRO A 168 2.98 1.09 -16.29
CA PRO A 168 3.53 -0.05 -17.02
C PRO A 168 4.29 -1.04 -16.13
N TYR A 169 4.27 -2.30 -16.53
CA TYR A 169 4.95 -3.43 -15.88
C TYR A 169 4.41 -3.86 -14.52
N LEU A 170 3.72 -3.00 -13.75
CA LEU A 170 3.23 -3.35 -12.41
C LEU A 170 2.01 -4.26 -12.48
N THR A 171 2.00 -5.29 -11.62
CA THR A 171 0.90 -6.27 -11.48
C THR A 171 0.60 -6.62 -10.02
N SER A 172 1.18 -5.90 -9.07
CA SER A 172 1.00 -6.12 -7.63
C SER A 172 -0.44 -5.91 -7.17
N ASP A 173 -1.11 -4.84 -7.65
CA ASP A 173 -2.50 -4.57 -7.29
C ASP A 173 -3.45 -5.57 -7.97
N TYR A 174 -3.17 -5.93 -9.24
CA TYR A 174 -3.92 -6.97 -9.95
C TYR A 174 -3.90 -8.30 -9.19
N ARG A 175 -2.71 -8.76 -8.80
CA ARG A 175 -2.58 -10.02 -8.04
C ARG A 175 -3.25 -9.93 -6.67
N GLN A 176 -3.15 -8.80 -5.97
CA GLN A 176 -3.84 -8.62 -4.70
C GLN A 176 -5.38 -8.62 -4.86
N MET A 177 -5.92 -8.05 -5.92
CA MET A 177 -7.36 -8.13 -6.21
C MET A 177 -7.82 -9.57 -6.44
N LEU A 178 -6.99 -10.42 -7.05
CA LEU A 178 -7.29 -11.84 -7.24
C LEU A 178 -7.16 -12.67 -5.96
N GLU A 179 -6.12 -12.43 -5.16
CA GLU A 179 -5.72 -13.30 -4.05
C GLU A 179 -6.19 -12.82 -2.68
N ARG A 180 -6.50 -11.50 -2.55
CA ARG A 180 -6.84 -10.84 -1.26
C ARG A 180 -8.11 -10.00 -1.36
N SER A 181 -9.06 -10.41 -2.19
CA SER A 181 -10.31 -9.68 -2.43
C SER A 181 -11.08 -9.41 -1.13
N GLU A 182 -11.09 -10.36 -0.19
CA GLU A 182 -11.76 -10.23 1.10
C GLU A 182 -11.10 -9.16 2.00
N GLU A 183 -9.77 -9.07 1.99
CA GLU A 183 -9.03 -8.04 2.74
C GLU A 183 -9.31 -6.64 2.15
N ILE A 184 -9.45 -6.52 0.82
CA ILE A 184 -9.81 -5.26 0.15
C ILE A 184 -11.21 -4.83 0.54
N VAL A 185 -12.19 -5.72 0.45
CA VAL A 185 -13.58 -5.43 0.83
C VAL A 185 -13.66 -5.12 2.33
N GLY A 186 -13.00 -5.90 3.18
CA GLY A 186 -12.93 -5.68 4.61
C GLY A 186 -12.34 -4.31 4.97
N GLY A 187 -11.23 -3.91 4.34
CA GLY A 187 -10.62 -2.60 4.57
C GLY A 187 -11.49 -1.44 4.09
N LEU A 188 -12.17 -1.61 2.94
CA LEU A 188 -13.12 -0.61 2.47
C LEU A 188 -14.32 -0.48 3.41
N LYS A 189 -14.81 -1.57 3.99
CA LYS A 189 -15.87 -1.55 5.03
C LYS A 189 -15.43 -0.81 6.29
N VAL A 190 -14.18 -0.98 6.72
CA VAL A 190 -13.59 -0.21 7.84
C VAL A 190 -13.59 1.29 7.52
N ILE A 191 -13.19 1.69 6.31
CA ILE A 191 -13.22 3.11 5.92
C ILE A 191 -14.66 3.63 5.84
N LEU A 192 -15.58 2.85 5.29
CA LEU A 192 -17.01 3.20 5.22
C LEU A 192 -17.68 3.27 6.61
N HIS A 193 -17.12 2.63 7.63
CA HIS A 193 -17.57 2.78 9.02
C HIS A 193 -17.18 4.13 9.60
N ILE A 194 -16.05 4.72 9.16
CA ILE A 194 -15.68 6.11 9.49
C ILE A 194 -16.59 7.13 8.78
N PHE A 195 -17.05 6.81 7.56
CA PHE A 195 -17.83 7.69 6.68
C PHE A 195 -19.17 7.02 6.34
N ASP A 196 -20.13 7.10 7.25
CA ASP A 196 -21.39 6.37 7.21
C ASP A 196 -22.28 6.69 6.00
N LYS A 197 -22.16 7.89 5.42
CA LYS A 197 -22.91 8.34 4.24
C LYS A 197 -22.23 8.02 2.91
N ALA A 198 -20.94 7.69 2.94
CA ALA A 198 -20.16 7.49 1.73
C ALA A 198 -20.47 6.15 1.05
N LYS A 199 -20.24 6.09 -0.27
CA LYS A 199 -20.24 4.88 -1.09
C LYS A 199 -18.81 4.47 -1.42
N GLY A 200 -18.53 3.19 -1.43
CA GLY A 200 -17.25 2.61 -1.84
C GLY A 200 -17.25 2.30 -3.34
N LEU A 201 -16.22 2.75 -4.05
CA LEU A 201 -15.99 2.46 -5.46
C LEU A 201 -14.65 1.75 -5.63
N ILE A 202 -14.66 0.49 -6.04
CA ILE A 202 -13.44 -0.24 -6.40
C ILE A 202 -13.19 -0.02 -7.89
N CYS A 203 -12.18 0.79 -8.21
CA CYS A 203 -11.92 1.29 -9.55
C CYS A 203 -10.86 0.44 -10.25
N ILE A 204 -11.23 -0.28 -11.32
CA ILE A 204 -10.38 -1.25 -12.02
C ILE A 204 -10.41 -0.98 -13.52
N GLU A 205 -9.25 -1.01 -14.19
CA GLU A 205 -9.19 -0.87 -15.66
C GLU A 205 -9.68 -2.13 -16.39
N ASP A 206 -10.26 -1.92 -17.59
CA ASP A 206 -10.89 -2.95 -18.42
C ASP A 206 -9.91 -4.00 -19.00
N ASN A 207 -8.61 -3.81 -18.82
CA ASN A 207 -7.57 -4.81 -19.13
C ASN A 207 -7.37 -5.88 -18.04
N LYS A 208 -8.21 -5.88 -16.99
CA LYS A 208 -8.13 -6.80 -15.83
C LYS A 208 -9.47 -7.55 -15.62
N PRO A 209 -9.98 -8.30 -16.63
CA PRO A 209 -11.32 -8.90 -16.55
C PRO A 209 -11.48 -9.87 -15.37
N GLU A 210 -10.45 -10.66 -15.03
CA GLU A 210 -10.50 -11.60 -13.92
C GLU A 210 -10.58 -10.88 -12.56
N ALA A 211 -9.82 -9.78 -12.38
CA ALA A 211 -9.90 -8.97 -11.17
C ALA A 211 -11.28 -8.29 -11.05
N ILE A 212 -11.84 -7.79 -12.16
CA ILE A 212 -13.19 -7.22 -12.19
C ILE A 212 -14.21 -8.27 -11.73
N ALA A 213 -14.19 -9.47 -12.33
CA ALA A 213 -15.13 -10.54 -11.98
C ALA A 213 -14.96 -10.98 -10.51
N LYS A 214 -13.71 -11.14 -10.04
CA LYS A 214 -13.41 -11.51 -8.65
C LYS A 214 -13.91 -10.47 -7.66
N MET A 215 -13.67 -9.19 -7.92
CA MET A 215 -14.13 -8.11 -7.04
C MET A 215 -15.64 -7.92 -7.10
N GLN A 216 -16.28 -8.08 -8.26
CA GLN A 216 -17.75 -8.06 -8.39
C GLN A 216 -18.40 -9.15 -7.55
N GLU A 217 -17.85 -10.37 -7.57
CA GLU A 217 -18.34 -11.46 -6.72
C GLU A 217 -18.12 -11.15 -5.23
N ALA A 218 -16.98 -10.58 -4.86
CA ALA A 218 -16.67 -10.26 -3.48
C ALA A 218 -17.59 -9.17 -2.87
N VAL A 219 -18.16 -8.29 -3.71
CA VAL A 219 -19.03 -7.19 -3.25
C VAL A 219 -20.52 -7.40 -3.56
N LYS A 220 -20.93 -8.56 -4.08
CA LYS A 220 -22.30 -8.80 -4.55
C LYS A 220 -23.39 -8.57 -3.49
N ASP A 221 -23.05 -8.77 -2.22
CA ASP A 221 -23.97 -8.64 -1.09
C ASP A 221 -23.73 -7.32 -0.32
N GLU A 222 -22.96 -6.37 -0.87
CA GLU A 222 -22.58 -5.11 -0.20
C GLU A 222 -23.31 -3.92 -0.83
N ASP A 223 -24.37 -3.44 -0.20
CA ASP A 223 -25.23 -2.35 -0.71
C ASP A 223 -24.52 -1.01 -0.95
N ARG A 224 -23.40 -0.76 -0.25
CA ARG A 224 -22.66 0.50 -0.31
C ARG A 224 -21.38 0.42 -1.14
N ILE A 225 -21.05 -0.74 -1.73
CA ILE A 225 -19.82 -0.95 -2.48
C ILE A 225 -20.14 -1.41 -3.90
N GLU A 226 -19.49 -0.79 -4.89
CA GLU A 226 -19.58 -1.21 -6.28
C GLU A 226 -18.22 -1.27 -6.97
N VAL A 227 -18.09 -2.14 -7.98
CA VAL A 227 -16.91 -2.16 -8.86
C VAL A 227 -17.16 -1.21 -10.03
N LYS A 228 -16.23 -0.24 -10.20
CA LYS A 228 -16.25 0.74 -11.28
C LYS A 228 -15.24 0.39 -12.36
N VAL A 229 -15.72 -0.10 -13.49
CA VAL A 229 -14.85 -0.43 -14.63
C VAL A 229 -14.43 0.85 -15.35
N LEU A 230 -13.13 1.01 -15.53
CA LEU A 230 -12.50 2.18 -16.15
C LEU A 230 -11.81 1.79 -17.46
N LYS A 231 -11.72 2.74 -18.39
CA LYS A 231 -10.98 2.54 -19.64
C LYS A 231 -9.48 2.51 -19.38
N THR A 232 -8.81 1.47 -19.88
CA THR A 232 -7.35 1.34 -19.79
C THR A 232 -6.66 2.48 -20.53
N LYS A 233 -5.90 3.29 -19.80
CA LYS A 233 -4.99 4.33 -20.31
C LYS A 233 -4.20 5.00 -19.19
N TYR A 234 -3.13 5.69 -19.53
CA TYR A 234 -2.27 6.40 -18.59
C TYR A 234 -2.54 7.91 -18.58
N PRO A 235 -2.67 8.58 -17.40
CA PRO A 235 -2.65 8.07 -16.05
C PRO A 235 -4.08 7.88 -15.47
N GLN A 236 -4.75 6.78 -15.76
CA GLN A 236 -6.10 6.51 -15.25
C GLN A 236 -6.13 6.42 -13.73
N GLY A 237 -5.07 5.87 -13.11
CA GLY A 237 -4.90 5.75 -11.66
C GLY A 237 -4.44 7.04 -10.97
N GLY A 238 -4.17 8.11 -11.69
CA GLY A 238 -3.90 9.41 -11.08
C GLY A 238 -5.09 9.89 -10.26
N GLU A 239 -4.89 10.35 -9.03
CA GLU A 239 -5.96 10.65 -8.07
C GLU A 239 -7.07 11.52 -8.66
N ARG A 240 -6.71 12.61 -9.37
CA ARG A 240 -7.68 13.55 -9.99
C ARG A 240 -8.38 12.96 -11.21
N THR A 241 -7.65 12.21 -12.02
CA THR A 241 -8.21 11.54 -13.21
C THR A 241 -9.14 10.42 -12.81
N LEU A 242 -8.79 9.66 -11.76
CA LEU A 242 -9.61 8.60 -11.18
C LEU A 242 -10.94 9.17 -10.66
N ILE A 243 -10.91 10.21 -9.84
CA ILE A 243 -12.11 10.87 -9.32
C ILE A 243 -13.00 11.36 -10.46
N SER A 244 -12.39 12.02 -11.46
CA SER A 244 -13.15 12.52 -12.61
C SER A 244 -13.81 11.39 -13.41
N ALA A 245 -13.09 10.28 -13.65
CA ALA A 245 -13.60 9.14 -14.38
C ALA A 245 -14.70 8.38 -13.61
N ALA A 246 -14.49 8.17 -12.30
CA ALA A 246 -15.39 7.36 -11.49
C ALA A 246 -16.66 8.11 -11.04
N THR A 247 -16.53 9.42 -10.73
CA THR A 247 -17.62 10.21 -10.11
C THR A 247 -18.14 11.36 -10.97
N GLY A 248 -17.43 11.74 -12.04
CA GLY A 248 -17.71 12.94 -12.84
C GLY A 248 -17.29 14.27 -12.16
N ARG A 249 -16.78 14.20 -10.92
CA ARG A 249 -16.35 15.39 -10.16
C ARG A 249 -15.01 15.92 -10.66
N LYS A 250 -14.80 17.22 -10.53
CA LYS A 250 -13.55 17.90 -10.95
C LYS A 250 -12.86 18.49 -9.73
N ILE A 251 -11.55 18.33 -9.66
CA ILE A 251 -10.70 18.94 -8.64
C ILE A 251 -9.83 19.99 -9.28
N TYR A 252 -10.00 21.25 -8.86
CA TYR A 252 -9.17 22.36 -9.30
C TYR A 252 -7.78 22.32 -8.66
N SER A 253 -6.78 23.00 -9.27
CA SER A 253 -5.35 22.85 -8.92
C SER A 253 -5.00 23.09 -7.45
N ALA A 254 -5.72 23.94 -6.73
CA ALA A 254 -5.46 24.25 -5.32
C ALA A 254 -6.32 23.43 -4.33
N LYS A 255 -7.08 22.44 -4.82
CA LYS A 255 -8.03 21.66 -4.04
C LYS A 255 -7.55 20.23 -3.84
N LEU A 256 -7.97 19.62 -2.71
CA LEU A 256 -7.73 18.21 -2.37
C LEU A 256 -8.93 17.35 -2.78
N PRO A 257 -8.76 16.02 -2.88
CA PRO A 257 -9.86 15.08 -3.09
C PRO A 257 -11.03 15.25 -2.14
N ALA A 258 -10.76 15.51 -0.86
CA ALA A 258 -11.78 15.76 0.15
C ALA A 258 -12.65 16.99 -0.15
N ASP A 259 -12.12 18.02 -0.80
CA ASP A 259 -12.90 19.20 -1.26
C ASP A 259 -13.93 18.83 -2.35
N ALA A 260 -13.70 17.70 -3.04
CA ALA A 260 -14.65 17.12 -3.99
C ALA A 260 -15.51 16.01 -3.36
N GLY A 261 -15.49 15.85 -2.04
CA GLY A 261 -16.22 14.81 -1.32
C GLY A 261 -15.69 13.40 -1.57
N CYS A 262 -14.40 13.26 -1.86
CA CYS A 262 -13.77 11.98 -2.19
C CYS A 262 -12.54 11.71 -1.34
N ILE A 263 -12.36 10.44 -0.97
CA ILE A 263 -11.09 9.89 -0.47
C ILE A 263 -10.63 8.82 -1.45
N VAL A 264 -9.34 8.79 -1.76
CA VAL A 264 -8.75 7.80 -2.67
C VAL A 264 -7.63 7.08 -1.97
N ASP A 265 -7.73 5.76 -1.87
CA ASP A 265 -6.68 4.89 -1.35
C ASP A 265 -6.36 3.78 -2.34
N ASN A 266 -5.07 3.42 -2.45
CA ASN A 266 -4.63 2.30 -3.27
C ASN A 266 -5.05 0.96 -2.66
N VAL A 267 -5.20 -0.09 -3.47
CA VAL A 267 -5.51 -1.47 -3.05
C VAL A 267 -4.67 -1.92 -1.86
N SER A 268 -3.33 -1.78 -1.94
CA SER A 268 -2.44 -2.20 -0.85
C SER A 268 -2.65 -1.40 0.43
N THR A 269 -2.99 -0.10 0.33
CA THR A 269 -3.30 0.74 1.50
C THR A 269 -4.56 0.25 2.20
N VAL A 270 -5.60 -0.09 1.43
CA VAL A 270 -6.87 -0.60 1.98
C VAL A 270 -6.66 -1.95 2.68
N ILE A 271 -5.84 -2.84 2.10
CA ILE A 271 -5.43 -4.10 2.76
C ILE A 271 -4.68 -3.81 4.07
N ALA A 272 -3.77 -2.84 4.09
CA ALA A 272 -3.04 -2.47 5.31
C ALA A 272 -3.96 -1.90 6.39
N ILE A 273 -4.98 -1.13 6.03
CA ILE A 273 -6.03 -0.67 6.96
C ILE A 273 -6.77 -1.87 7.55
N TYR A 274 -7.20 -2.82 6.70
CA TYR A 274 -7.84 -4.05 7.19
C TYR A 274 -6.96 -4.80 8.19
N ARG A 275 -5.69 -5.01 7.83
CA ARG A 275 -4.74 -5.74 8.68
C ARG A 275 -4.48 -5.02 10.01
N ALA A 276 -4.32 -3.69 9.98
CA ALA A 276 -4.12 -2.90 11.19
C ALA A 276 -5.35 -2.96 12.10
N VAL A 277 -6.54 -2.75 11.57
CA VAL A 277 -7.76 -2.60 12.36
C VAL A 277 -8.36 -3.95 12.73
N CYS A 278 -8.49 -4.87 11.77
CA CYS A 278 -9.17 -6.14 11.98
C CYS A 278 -8.24 -7.28 12.40
N LYS A 279 -6.92 -7.19 12.13
CA LYS A 279 -5.92 -8.23 12.40
C LYS A 279 -4.76 -7.76 13.27
N GLN A 280 -4.88 -6.62 13.90
CA GLN A 280 -3.88 -6.04 14.82
C GLN A 280 -2.44 -6.10 14.25
N THR A 281 -2.32 -6.02 12.94
CA THR A 281 -1.05 -6.18 12.23
C THR A 281 -0.63 -4.84 11.62
N PRO A 282 0.45 -4.19 12.11
CA PRO A 282 0.93 -2.94 11.56
C PRO A 282 1.49 -3.10 10.15
N LEU A 283 1.83 -1.99 9.49
CA LEU A 283 2.42 -2.01 8.16
C LEU A 283 3.86 -2.54 8.22
N ILE A 284 4.03 -3.83 8.01
CA ILE A 284 5.31 -4.55 8.07
C ILE A 284 5.64 -5.33 6.81
N THR A 285 4.72 -5.41 5.86
CA THR A 285 4.95 -6.10 4.57
C THR A 285 4.43 -5.27 3.41
N ARG A 286 4.94 -5.53 2.20
CA ARG A 286 4.48 -4.93 0.96
C ARG A 286 4.59 -5.92 -0.19
N VAL A 287 3.60 -5.91 -1.09
CA VAL A 287 3.71 -6.62 -2.37
C VAL A 287 4.46 -5.74 -3.37
N VAL A 288 5.48 -6.31 -3.99
CA VAL A 288 6.35 -5.66 -4.98
C VAL A 288 6.39 -6.49 -6.26
N THR A 289 6.28 -5.85 -7.41
CA THR A 289 6.46 -6.49 -8.71
C THR A 289 7.95 -6.47 -9.08
N LEU A 290 8.55 -7.65 -9.22
CA LEU A 290 9.87 -7.84 -9.84
C LEU A 290 9.63 -8.11 -11.32
N THR A 291 10.08 -7.22 -12.19
CA THR A 291 9.70 -7.30 -13.61
C THR A 291 10.71 -6.65 -14.54
N GLY A 292 10.51 -6.86 -15.81
CA GLY A 292 11.38 -6.43 -16.88
C GLY A 292 11.99 -7.63 -17.62
N GLU A 293 12.41 -7.40 -18.84
CA GLU A 293 12.89 -8.45 -19.74
C GLU A 293 14.21 -9.08 -19.25
N ALA A 294 14.97 -8.36 -18.42
CA ALA A 294 16.24 -8.84 -17.86
C ALA A 294 16.07 -9.89 -16.75
N PHE A 295 14.93 -9.94 -16.04
CA PHE A 295 14.71 -10.95 -15.00
C PHE A 295 14.53 -12.36 -15.60
N ASN A 296 15.06 -13.38 -14.91
CA ASN A 296 14.80 -14.77 -15.26
C ASN A 296 13.34 -15.13 -14.98
N THR A 297 12.81 -14.76 -13.81
CA THR A 297 11.44 -15.06 -13.39
C THR A 297 10.77 -13.79 -12.87
N PRO A 298 10.13 -12.98 -13.76
CA PRO A 298 9.31 -11.87 -13.31
C PRO A 298 8.14 -12.37 -12.46
N ILE A 299 7.97 -11.80 -11.25
CA ILE A 299 7.01 -12.28 -10.26
C ILE A 299 6.59 -11.17 -9.28
N ASN A 300 5.44 -11.31 -8.65
CA ASN A 300 5.04 -10.50 -7.50
C ASN A 300 5.45 -11.18 -6.20
N VAL A 301 6.09 -10.42 -5.32
CA VAL A 301 6.58 -10.92 -4.03
C VAL A 301 5.99 -10.12 -2.87
N ASP A 302 5.52 -10.81 -1.83
CA ASP A 302 5.15 -10.20 -0.55
C ASP A 302 6.36 -10.23 0.36
N VAL A 303 6.95 -9.05 0.57
CA VAL A 303 8.23 -8.90 1.26
C VAL A 303 8.05 -8.16 2.59
N ARG A 304 8.88 -8.49 3.55
CA ARG A 304 9.00 -7.72 4.80
C ARG A 304 9.72 -6.41 4.54
N ILE A 305 9.16 -5.31 5.04
CA ILE A 305 9.76 -3.97 4.92
C ILE A 305 11.16 -4.00 5.57
N GLY A 306 12.14 -3.42 4.88
CA GLY A 306 13.55 -3.44 5.29
C GLY A 306 14.41 -4.46 4.54
N CYS A 307 13.80 -5.38 3.80
CA CYS A 307 14.50 -6.32 2.92
C CYS A 307 15.31 -5.58 1.84
N SER A 308 16.47 -6.10 1.49
CA SER A 308 17.34 -5.47 0.50
C SER A 308 16.89 -5.75 -0.94
N HIS A 309 17.17 -4.83 -1.86
CA HIS A 309 16.89 -5.03 -3.28
C HIS A 309 17.70 -6.18 -3.89
N ALA A 310 18.89 -6.45 -3.33
CA ALA A 310 19.70 -7.59 -3.78
C ALA A 310 19.00 -8.93 -3.49
N GLU A 311 18.40 -9.07 -2.30
CA GLU A 311 17.57 -10.24 -1.96
C GLU A 311 16.36 -10.37 -2.89
N LEU A 312 15.71 -9.24 -3.24
CA LEU A 312 14.59 -9.26 -4.19
C LEU A 312 15.01 -9.72 -5.59
N VAL A 313 16.20 -9.33 -6.06
CA VAL A 313 16.72 -9.81 -7.35
C VAL A 313 16.91 -11.32 -7.33
N GLU A 314 17.40 -11.88 -6.23
CA GLU A 314 17.55 -13.34 -6.07
C GLU A 314 16.19 -14.06 -6.11
N GLU A 315 15.13 -13.47 -5.58
CA GLU A 315 13.77 -14.03 -5.61
C GLU A 315 13.16 -14.11 -7.02
N GLY A 316 13.65 -13.29 -7.96
CA GLY A 316 13.37 -13.36 -9.39
C GLY A 316 14.37 -14.23 -10.16
N ASP A 317 15.10 -15.12 -9.48
CA ASP A 317 16.14 -16.00 -10.04
C ASP A 317 17.29 -15.24 -10.73
N GLY A 318 17.52 -13.99 -10.31
CA GLY A 318 18.56 -13.12 -10.89
C GLY A 318 18.20 -12.61 -12.29
N PHE A 319 19.24 -12.21 -13.02
CA PHE A 319 19.09 -11.66 -14.37
C PHE A 319 19.58 -12.65 -15.44
N LYS A 320 18.92 -12.66 -16.60
CA LYS A 320 19.35 -13.40 -17.81
C LYS A 320 20.62 -12.80 -18.42
N GLU A 321 20.71 -11.48 -18.31
CA GLU A 321 21.82 -10.67 -18.80
C GLU A 321 22.01 -9.47 -17.86
N GLU A 322 23.16 -8.83 -17.89
CA GLU A 322 23.42 -7.66 -17.07
C GLU A 322 22.44 -6.52 -17.43
N PRO A 323 21.61 -6.05 -16.48
CA PRO A 323 20.64 -5.01 -16.77
C PRO A 323 21.35 -3.67 -17.02
N LYS A 324 21.00 -2.99 -18.11
CA LYS A 324 21.52 -1.65 -18.39
C LYS A 324 21.03 -0.60 -17.38
N LYS A 325 19.87 -0.87 -16.76
CA LYS A 325 19.25 0.01 -15.78
C LYS A 325 18.32 -0.78 -14.87
N ILE A 326 18.34 -0.48 -13.58
CA ILE A 326 17.38 -0.95 -12.59
C ILE A 326 16.58 0.26 -12.10
N ILE A 327 15.26 0.14 -12.10
CA ILE A 327 14.33 1.20 -11.65
C ILE A 327 13.63 0.67 -10.39
N SER A 328 13.60 1.48 -9.35
CA SER A 328 12.81 1.23 -8.14
C SER A 328 11.69 2.26 -8.05
N GLY A 329 10.46 1.79 -8.04
CA GLY A 329 9.26 2.58 -8.23
C GLY A 329 8.88 2.71 -9.70
N GLY A 330 7.75 3.30 -10.00
CA GLY A 330 7.24 3.50 -11.37
C GLY A 330 7.75 4.76 -12.06
#